data_26ed55af88caabbe3af1179631f88f52
#
_entry.id   26ed55af88caabbe3af1179631f88f52
#
_cell.length_a   1.000
_cell.length_b   1.000
_cell.length_c   1.000
_cell.angle_alpha   90.00
_cell.angle_beta   90.00
_cell.angle_gamma   90.00
#
_symmetry.space_group_name_H-M   'P 1'
#
loop_
_entity.id
_entity.type
_entity.pdbx_description
1 polymer ?
#
loop_
_entity_poly.entity_id
_entity_poly.type
_entity_poly.pdbx_seq_one_letter_code
_entity_poly.pdbx_strand_id
1 'polypeptide(L)'
;MNPRTLRVLEYPKILERLAQYCAFSGGAELAAALLPSDDLVTVQAWLIQTYEAYQLLQQKDDINFGGVSDLRPLLDRAERRSVLFPPDLLEIKFTLQRARQLRNLLTRLEHTFPHLAEMATNIQPCDHVVEQISRCISDRGDVLDSASPELGRIRSELRVAQERLLSTLDRLVHSGDVKPYLQEALVTQRQGRYVIPVRAEHKGNIDGIIHDQSASGATLFIEPLKVVQQNNAVRELELQEEKEVRRILLELSIAVAEEAIYLRRNTQVLAELGLHLCQSQVRLRAGRHPAGDDHLPAAQSRRPNTASRRRNVFPIPAP
;
A
#
# COMPACT_ATOMS: atom_id res chain seq x y z
N MET A 1 4.40 -8.93 -36.71
CA MET A 1 3.33 -8.25 -37.49
C MET A 1 3.76 -6.82 -37.84
N ASN A 2 3.41 -6.26 -39.05
CA ASN A 2 3.84 -4.93 -39.45
C ASN A 2 3.03 -3.84 -38.69
N PRO A 3 3.65 -2.76 -38.16
CA PRO A 3 2.97 -1.66 -37.48
C PRO A 3 1.84 -0.98 -38.30
N ARG A 4 1.97 -0.95 -39.63
CA ARG A 4 0.93 -0.45 -40.51
C ARG A 4 -0.34 -1.33 -40.46
N THR A 5 -0.17 -2.66 -40.45
CA THR A 5 -1.28 -3.61 -40.37
C THR A 5 -2.04 -3.46 -39.03
N LEU A 6 -1.32 -3.29 -37.92
CA LEU A 6 -1.92 -3.09 -36.62
C LEU A 6 -2.78 -1.82 -36.54
N ARG A 7 -2.34 -0.72 -37.22
CA ARG A 7 -3.13 0.52 -37.31
C ARG A 7 -4.40 0.36 -38.15
N VAL A 8 -4.30 -0.35 -39.29
CA VAL A 8 -5.45 -0.62 -40.15
C VAL A 8 -6.51 -1.48 -39.42
N LEU A 9 -6.07 -2.40 -38.58
CA LEU A 9 -6.93 -3.25 -37.74
C LEU A 9 -7.41 -2.54 -36.47
N GLU A 10 -7.08 -1.24 -36.29
CA GLU A 10 -7.42 -0.46 -35.08
C GLU A 10 -6.94 -1.09 -33.76
N TYR A 11 -5.89 -1.92 -33.84
CA TYR A 11 -5.35 -2.67 -32.69
C TYR A 11 -5.02 -1.79 -31.48
N PRO A 12 -4.47 -0.57 -31.61
CA PRO A 12 -4.23 0.32 -30.49
C PRO A 12 -5.51 0.65 -29.69
N LYS A 13 -6.66 0.83 -30.35
CA LYS A 13 -7.94 1.09 -29.69
C LYS A 13 -8.41 -0.11 -28.86
N ILE A 14 -8.10 -1.34 -29.32
CA ILE A 14 -8.39 -2.55 -28.57
C ILE A 14 -7.56 -2.61 -27.29
N LEU A 15 -6.26 -2.25 -27.39
CA LEU A 15 -5.36 -2.21 -26.23
C LEU A 15 -5.74 -1.14 -25.22
N GLU A 16 -6.09 0.06 -25.67
CA GLU A 16 -6.60 1.15 -24.82
C GLU A 16 -7.85 0.69 -24.06
N ARG A 17 -8.79 0.06 -24.78
CA ARG A 17 -9.99 -0.48 -24.15
C ARG A 17 -9.68 -1.60 -23.16
N LEU A 18 -8.74 -2.49 -23.47
CA LEU A 18 -8.30 -3.54 -22.55
C LEU A 18 -7.67 -2.95 -21.28
N ALA A 19 -6.80 -1.96 -21.41
CA ALA A 19 -6.13 -1.29 -20.30
C ALA A 19 -7.13 -0.64 -19.32
N GLN A 20 -8.29 -0.14 -19.81
CA GLN A 20 -9.35 0.43 -18.97
C GLN A 20 -10.03 -0.60 -18.04
N TYR A 21 -9.94 -1.88 -18.36
CA TYR A 21 -10.46 -2.95 -17.50
C TYR A 21 -9.45 -3.46 -16.47
N CYS A 22 -8.17 -3.07 -16.61
CA CYS A 22 -7.15 -3.50 -15.66
C CYS A 22 -7.32 -2.78 -14.32
N ALA A 23 -7.21 -3.52 -13.23
CA ALA A 23 -7.49 -3.04 -11.89
C ALA A 23 -6.40 -2.10 -11.34
N PHE A 24 -5.18 -2.13 -11.89
CA PHE A 24 -4.06 -1.27 -11.49
C PHE A 24 -3.08 -1.03 -12.65
N SER A 25 -2.18 -0.06 -12.48
CA SER A 25 -1.28 0.43 -13.54
C SER A 25 -0.39 -0.66 -14.16
N GLY A 26 0.16 -1.57 -13.35
CA GLY A 26 1.01 -2.66 -13.85
C GLY A 26 0.31 -3.57 -14.87
N GLY A 27 -0.94 -3.93 -14.61
CA GLY A 27 -1.76 -4.68 -15.57
C GLY A 27 -2.10 -3.86 -16.82
N ALA A 28 -2.40 -2.56 -16.64
CA ALA A 28 -2.71 -1.65 -17.75
C ALA A 28 -1.50 -1.44 -18.66
N GLU A 29 -0.29 -1.33 -18.10
CA GLU A 29 0.96 -1.26 -18.88
C GLU A 29 1.18 -2.53 -19.71
N LEU A 30 1.00 -3.72 -19.12
CA LEU A 30 1.09 -4.99 -19.84
C LEU A 30 0.06 -5.06 -20.96
N ALA A 31 -1.17 -4.64 -20.70
CA ALA A 31 -2.23 -4.58 -21.70
C ALA A 31 -1.86 -3.64 -22.87
N ALA A 32 -1.33 -2.46 -22.58
CA ALA A 32 -0.91 -1.49 -23.58
C ALA A 32 0.31 -1.95 -24.40
N ALA A 33 1.20 -2.73 -23.80
CA ALA A 33 2.39 -3.28 -24.43
C ALA A 33 2.15 -4.61 -25.17
N LEU A 34 0.95 -5.18 -25.12
CA LEU A 34 0.64 -6.47 -25.72
C LEU A 34 0.82 -6.44 -27.24
N LEU A 35 1.58 -7.38 -27.77
CA LEU A 35 1.82 -7.55 -29.19
C LEU A 35 1.36 -8.92 -29.66
N PRO A 36 0.84 -9.04 -30.88
CA PRO A 36 0.56 -10.35 -31.48
C PRO A 36 1.85 -11.18 -31.62
N SER A 37 1.81 -12.43 -31.21
CA SER A 37 2.89 -13.40 -31.37
C SER A 37 2.58 -14.38 -32.51
N ASP A 38 3.62 -14.85 -33.20
CA ASP A 38 3.58 -15.95 -34.16
C ASP A 38 4.15 -17.26 -33.58
N ASP A 39 4.62 -17.23 -32.33
CA ASP A 39 5.00 -18.44 -31.62
C ASP A 39 3.78 -19.18 -31.11
N LEU A 40 3.52 -20.36 -31.71
CA LEU A 40 2.35 -21.17 -31.40
C LEU A 40 2.29 -21.58 -29.93
N VAL A 41 3.44 -21.92 -29.33
CA VAL A 41 3.50 -22.37 -27.93
C VAL A 41 3.08 -21.27 -26.98
N THR A 42 3.62 -20.07 -27.17
CA THR A 42 3.29 -18.87 -26.38
C THR A 42 1.82 -18.51 -26.54
N VAL A 43 1.30 -18.49 -27.77
CA VAL A 43 -0.12 -18.15 -28.03
C VAL A 43 -1.05 -19.17 -27.38
N GLN A 44 -0.75 -20.46 -27.49
CA GLN A 44 -1.55 -21.50 -26.83
C GLN A 44 -1.57 -21.34 -25.31
N ALA A 45 -0.42 -21.08 -24.69
CA ALA A 45 -0.32 -20.86 -23.25
C ALA A 45 -1.19 -19.65 -22.82
N TRP A 46 -1.10 -18.52 -23.51
CA TRP A 46 -1.90 -17.32 -23.21
C TRP A 46 -3.42 -17.56 -23.38
N LEU A 47 -3.80 -18.29 -24.41
CA LEU A 47 -5.20 -18.64 -24.65
C LEU A 47 -5.75 -19.54 -23.53
N ILE A 48 -4.99 -20.53 -23.07
CA ILE A 48 -5.38 -21.41 -21.98
C ILE A 48 -5.51 -20.62 -20.68
N GLN A 49 -4.52 -19.79 -20.33
CA GLN A 49 -4.53 -18.94 -19.14
C GLN A 49 -5.74 -17.98 -19.14
N THR A 50 -6.01 -17.35 -20.28
CA THR A 50 -7.17 -16.46 -20.44
C THR A 50 -8.49 -17.24 -20.36
N TYR A 51 -8.55 -18.46 -20.87
CA TYR A 51 -9.74 -19.30 -20.78
C TYR A 51 -10.01 -19.77 -19.33
N GLU A 52 -8.97 -20.20 -18.62
CA GLU A 52 -9.08 -20.49 -17.18
C GLU A 52 -9.56 -19.28 -16.38
N ALA A 53 -9.02 -18.09 -16.68
CA ALA A 53 -9.45 -16.84 -16.06
C ALA A 53 -10.92 -16.51 -16.35
N TYR A 54 -11.39 -16.80 -17.58
CA TYR A 54 -12.80 -16.64 -17.96
C TYR A 54 -13.71 -17.60 -17.17
N GLN A 55 -13.35 -18.87 -17.07
CA GLN A 55 -14.11 -19.85 -16.30
C GLN A 55 -14.12 -19.51 -14.79
N LEU A 56 -13.00 -19.03 -14.28
CA LEU A 56 -12.85 -18.62 -12.89
C LEU A 56 -13.80 -17.46 -12.55
N LEU A 57 -13.90 -16.45 -13.43
CA LEU A 57 -14.83 -15.31 -13.26
C LEU A 57 -16.31 -15.72 -13.36
N GLN A 58 -16.63 -16.79 -14.11
CA GLN A 58 -17.99 -17.30 -14.16
C GLN A 58 -18.40 -18.06 -12.89
N GLN A 59 -17.44 -18.70 -12.21
CA GLN A 59 -17.71 -19.47 -10.99
C GLN A 59 -17.64 -18.64 -9.72
N LYS A 60 -16.88 -17.54 -9.73
CA LYS A 60 -16.62 -16.71 -8.56
C LYS A 60 -16.66 -15.22 -8.92
N ASP A 61 -17.76 -14.57 -8.54
CA ASP A 61 -17.95 -13.13 -8.75
C ASP A 61 -17.04 -12.25 -7.88
N ASP A 62 -16.46 -12.82 -6.79
CA ASP A 62 -15.69 -12.07 -5.76
C ASP A 62 -14.21 -11.88 -6.11
N ILE A 63 -13.72 -12.39 -7.25
CA ILE A 63 -12.33 -12.24 -7.62
C ILE A 63 -12.11 -10.86 -8.20
N ASN A 64 -11.52 -10.01 -7.39
CA ASN A 64 -11.10 -8.68 -7.79
C ASN A 64 -9.66 -8.38 -7.34
N PHE A 65 -9.03 -7.42 -8.00
CA PHE A 65 -7.70 -6.89 -7.64
C PHE A 65 -7.81 -5.60 -6.81
N GLY A 66 -8.95 -5.35 -6.17
CA GLY A 66 -9.12 -4.18 -5.30
C GLY A 66 -8.07 -4.18 -4.19
N GLY A 67 -7.37 -3.05 -4.04
CA GLY A 67 -6.28 -2.89 -3.08
C GLY A 67 -4.90 -3.38 -3.58
N VAL A 68 -4.77 -3.80 -4.84
CA VAL A 68 -3.47 -4.02 -5.48
C VAL A 68 -2.99 -2.72 -6.09
N SER A 69 -1.76 -2.35 -5.78
CA SER A 69 -1.07 -1.17 -6.31
C SER A 69 0.23 -1.54 -7.00
N ASP A 70 0.73 -0.64 -7.83
CA ASP A 70 2.05 -0.76 -8.42
C ASP A 70 3.12 -0.35 -7.41
N LEU A 71 3.78 -1.33 -6.84
CA LEU A 71 4.78 -1.09 -5.80
C LEU A 71 6.13 -0.60 -6.34
N ARG A 72 6.40 -0.67 -7.64
CA ARG A 72 7.71 -0.33 -8.23
C ARG A 72 8.23 1.06 -7.81
N PRO A 73 7.43 2.15 -7.85
CA PRO A 73 7.90 3.46 -7.42
C PRO A 73 8.26 3.54 -5.93
N LEU A 74 7.51 2.80 -5.08
CA LEU A 74 7.76 2.75 -3.65
C LEU A 74 9.03 1.96 -3.34
N LEU A 75 9.25 0.84 -4.05
CA LEU A 75 10.44 0.02 -3.92
C LEU A 75 11.68 0.78 -4.36
N ASP A 76 11.62 1.55 -5.46
CA ASP A 76 12.72 2.40 -5.90
C ASP A 76 13.11 3.45 -4.85
N ARG A 77 12.12 4.02 -4.14
CA ARG A 77 12.35 4.94 -3.03
C ARG A 77 12.99 4.24 -1.83
N ALA A 78 12.49 3.07 -1.45
CA ALA A 78 13.02 2.29 -0.34
C ALA A 78 14.48 1.87 -0.58
N GLU A 79 14.81 1.35 -1.77
CA GLU A 79 16.17 0.95 -2.16
C GLU A 79 17.17 2.12 -2.14
N ARG A 80 16.69 3.35 -2.44
CA ARG A 80 17.48 4.59 -2.29
C ARG A 80 17.58 5.08 -0.86
N ARG A 81 17.13 4.28 0.12
CA ARG A 81 17.09 4.63 1.55
C ARG A 81 16.24 5.87 1.87
N SER A 82 15.26 6.18 1.03
CA SER A 82 14.27 7.20 1.34
C SER A 82 13.23 6.64 2.31
N VAL A 83 12.81 7.45 3.28
CA VAL A 83 11.77 7.06 4.22
C VAL A 83 10.44 6.94 3.49
N LEU A 84 9.77 5.80 3.61
CA LEU A 84 8.39 5.61 3.21
C LEU A 84 7.48 6.11 4.33
N PHE A 85 6.43 6.83 3.94
CA PHE A 85 5.43 7.33 4.89
C PHE A 85 4.34 6.29 5.15
N PRO A 86 3.54 6.44 6.21
CA PRO A 86 2.50 5.47 6.55
C PRO A 86 1.55 5.09 5.40
N PRO A 87 1.07 6.01 4.53
CA PRO A 87 0.27 5.64 3.37
C PRO A 87 1.00 4.72 2.40
N ASP A 88 2.29 4.98 2.12
CA ASP A 88 3.13 4.15 1.24
C ASP A 88 3.25 2.72 1.79
N LEU A 89 3.50 2.58 3.10
CA LEU A 89 3.65 1.30 3.79
C LEU A 89 2.34 0.52 3.85
N LEU A 90 1.19 1.20 4.01
CA LEU A 90 -0.12 0.57 3.94
C LEU A 90 -0.44 0.06 2.53
N GLU A 91 -0.06 0.79 1.50
CA GLU A 91 -0.21 0.36 0.11
C GLU A 91 0.55 -0.93 -0.16
N ILE A 92 1.80 -1.04 0.34
CA ILE A 92 2.59 -2.27 0.29
C ILE A 92 1.89 -3.40 1.06
N LYS A 93 1.47 -3.14 2.30
CA LYS A 93 0.78 -4.12 3.15
C LYS A 93 -0.46 -4.68 2.46
N PHE A 94 -1.36 -3.83 1.98
CA PHE A 94 -2.61 -4.27 1.37
C PHE A 94 -2.38 -5.03 0.06
N THR A 95 -1.41 -4.61 -0.75
CA THR A 95 -1.01 -5.33 -1.97
C THR A 95 -0.50 -6.73 -1.62
N LEU A 96 0.36 -6.88 -0.62
CA LEU A 96 0.87 -8.19 -0.18
C LEU A 96 -0.21 -9.09 0.41
N GLN A 97 -1.12 -8.54 1.21
CA GLN A 97 -2.26 -9.28 1.73
C GLN A 97 -3.16 -9.79 0.61
N ARG A 98 -3.42 -8.96 -0.40
CA ARG A 98 -4.21 -9.36 -1.57
C ARG A 98 -3.46 -10.41 -2.41
N ALA A 99 -2.16 -10.25 -2.63
CA ALA A 99 -1.31 -11.23 -3.32
C ALA A 99 -1.38 -12.60 -2.64
N ARG A 100 -1.24 -12.64 -1.31
CA ARG A 100 -1.37 -13.87 -0.52
C ARG A 100 -2.77 -14.50 -0.62
N GLN A 101 -3.83 -13.69 -0.59
CA GLN A 101 -5.21 -14.18 -0.75
C GLN A 101 -5.41 -14.83 -2.13
N LEU A 102 -4.94 -14.16 -3.20
CA LEU A 102 -5.02 -14.69 -4.56
C LEU A 102 -4.20 -15.98 -4.72
N ARG A 103 -2.98 -16.01 -4.21
CA ARG A 103 -2.16 -17.22 -4.19
C ARG A 103 -2.89 -18.38 -3.53
N ASN A 104 -3.38 -18.18 -2.30
CA ASN A 104 -4.07 -19.22 -1.55
C ASN A 104 -5.36 -19.71 -2.26
N LEU A 105 -6.09 -18.79 -2.88
CA LEU A 105 -7.29 -19.12 -3.63
C LEU A 105 -6.96 -19.99 -4.86
N LEU A 106 -6.02 -19.52 -5.70
CA LEU A 106 -5.68 -20.18 -6.95
C LEU A 106 -5.00 -21.54 -6.72
N THR A 107 -4.13 -21.63 -5.70
CA THR A 107 -3.49 -22.92 -5.33
C THR A 107 -4.53 -23.96 -4.88
N ARG A 108 -5.59 -23.55 -4.16
CA ARG A 108 -6.69 -24.47 -3.80
C ARG A 108 -7.50 -24.94 -5.00
N LEU A 109 -7.45 -24.20 -6.10
CA LEU A 109 -8.17 -24.50 -7.33
C LEU A 109 -7.25 -25.13 -8.41
N GLU A 110 -6.07 -25.60 -8.05
CA GLU A 110 -5.05 -26.16 -8.97
C GLU A 110 -5.62 -27.24 -9.89
N HIS A 111 -6.47 -28.12 -9.37
CA HIS A 111 -7.08 -29.19 -10.19
C HIS A 111 -8.04 -28.65 -11.28
N THR A 112 -8.63 -27.45 -11.05
CA THR A 112 -9.59 -26.84 -11.98
C THR A 112 -8.90 -25.84 -12.91
N PHE A 113 -7.93 -25.07 -12.37
CA PHE A 113 -7.24 -23.97 -13.05
C PHE A 113 -5.72 -24.11 -12.87
N PRO A 114 -5.10 -25.15 -13.45
CA PRO A 114 -3.69 -25.48 -13.21
C PRO A 114 -2.73 -24.38 -13.65
N HIS A 115 -2.98 -23.70 -14.77
CA HIS A 115 -2.07 -22.66 -15.27
C HIS A 115 -2.12 -21.38 -14.44
N LEU A 116 -3.31 -20.98 -13.97
CA LEU A 116 -3.43 -19.84 -13.06
C LEU A 116 -2.84 -20.16 -11.68
N ALA A 117 -2.97 -21.40 -11.21
CA ALA A 117 -2.36 -21.86 -9.97
C ALA A 117 -0.83 -21.88 -10.07
N GLU A 118 -0.27 -22.34 -11.16
CA GLU A 118 1.16 -22.31 -11.45
C GLU A 118 1.70 -20.85 -11.42
N MET A 119 1.02 -19.91 -12.07
CA MET A 119 1.37 -18.50 -12.00
C MET A 119 1.35 -18.00 -10.56
N ALA A 120 0.31 -18.33 -9.79
CA ALA A 120 0.13 -17.88 -8.42
C ALA A 120 1.19 -18.46 -7.47
N THR A 121 1.76 -19.63 -7.72
CA THR A 121 2.86 -20.20 -6.91
C THR A 121 4.13 -19.33 -6.93
N ASN A 122 4.29 -18.50 -7.96
CA ASN A 122 5.40 -17.55 -8.08
C ASN A 122 5.26 -16.33 -7.13
N ILE A 123 4.09 -16.12 -6.52
CA ILE A 123 3.89 -15.06 -5.51
C ILE A 123 4.59 -15.48 -4.22
N GLN A 124 5.49 -14.64 -3.72
CA GLN A 124 6.14 -14.82 -2.42
C GLN A 124 5.29 -14.16 -1.32
N PRO A 125 5.01 -14.84 -0.19
CA PRO A 125 4.11 -14.32 0.84
C PRO A 125 4.60 -13.03 1.50
N CYS A 126 5.91 -12.86 1.73
CA CYS A 126 6.55 -11.72 2.42
C CYS A 126 5.83 -11.36 3.74
N ASP A 127 5.42 -12.38 4.51
CA ASP A 127 4.62 -12.23 5.72
C ASP A 127 5.32 -11.37 6.78
N HIS A 128 6.65 -11.45 6.85
CA HIS A 128 7.46 -10.66 7.76
C HIS A 128 7.26 -9.13 7.57
N VAL A 129 7.25 -8.65 6.31
CA VAL A 129 6.99 -7.23 6.00
C VAL A 129 5.58 -6.83 6.42
N VAL A 130 4.58 -7.67 6.13
CA VAL A 130 3.19 -7.42 6.51
C VAL A 130 3.04 -7.34 8.03
N GLU A 131 3.67 -8.23 8.77
CA GLU A 131 3.63 -8.26 10.24
C GLU A 131 4.32 -7.05 10.85
N GLN A 132 5.50 -6.69 10.36
CA GLN A 132 6.22 -5.50 10.84
C GLN A 132 5.42 -4.22 10.63
N ILE A 133 4.86 -4.02 9.42
CA ILE A 133 4.02 -2.85 9.15
C ILE A 133 2.79 -2.86 10.05
N SER A 134 2.11 -4.02 10.20
CA SER A 134 0.88 -4.13 11.01
C SER A 134 1.11 -3.89 12.50
N ARG A 135 2.29 -4.23 13.00
CA ARG A 135 2.68 -3.98 14.41
C ARG A 135 2.91 -2.48 14.67
N CYS A 136 3.40 -1.76 13.67
CA CYS A 136 3.82 -0.37 13.83
C CYS A 136 2.78 0.65 13.35
N ILE A 137 1.94 0.28 12.37
CA ILE A 137 1.02 1.22 11.70
C ILE A 137 -0.40 0.66 11.73
N SER A 138 -1.36 1.49 12.18
CA SER A 138 -2.79 1.19 12.12
C SER A 138 -3.29 1.21 10.68
N ASP A 139 -4.46 0.58 10.41
CA ASP A 139 -5.08 0.63 9.08
C ASP A 139 -5.56 2.03 8.66
N ARG A 140 -5.54 3.01 9.59
CA ARG A 140 -5.82 4.43 9.32
C ARG A 140 -4.57 5.24 8.97
N GLY A 141 -3.37 4.64 9.10
CA GLY A 141 -2.10 5.31 8.82
C GLY A 141 -1.45 5.97 10.03
N ASP A 142 -1.94 5.71 11.24
CA ASP A 142 -1.29 6.24 12.45
C ASP A 142 -0.17 5.31 12.89
N VAL A 143 0.97 5.87 13.29
CA VAL A 143 2.03 5.10 13.95
C VAL A 143 1.58 4.81 15.38
N LEU A 144 1.49 3.51 15.72
CA LEU A 144 0.99 3.05 17.02
C LEU A 144 1.99 3.31 18.15
N ASP A 145 1.48 3.54 19.35
CA ASP A 145 2.31 3.66 20.56
C ASP A 145 3.11 2.37 20.84
N SER A 146 2.56 1.23 20.41
CA SER A 146 3.18 -0.09 20.50
C SER A 146 4.28 -0.32 19.45
N ALA A 147 4.49 0.59 18.51
CA ALA A 147 5.51 0.46 17.47
C ALA A 147 6.93 0.38 18.07
N SER A 148 7.19 1.14 19.14
CA SER A 148 8.37 0.95 19.97
C SER A 148 8.08 1.29 21.45
N PRO A 149 8.79 0.68 22.41
CA PRO A 149 8.67 1.04 23.83
C PRO A 149 8.99 2.52 24.07
N GLU A 150 9.96 3.06 23.34
CA GLU A 150 10.39 4.45 23.42
C GLU A 150 9.31 5.42 22.94
N LEU A 151 8.63 5.14 21.83
CA LEU A 151 7.52 5.97 21.35
C LEU A 151 6.37 5.99 22.36
N GLY A 152 6.03 4.83 22.94
CA GLY A 152 5.01 4.73 23.98
C GLY A 152 5.35 5.55 25.22
N ARG A 153 6.63 5.52 25.64
CA ARG A 153 7.13 6.34 26.77
C ARG A 153 7.04 7.84 26.46
N ILE A 154 7.59 8.26 25.32
CA ILE A 154 7.59 9.67 24.88
C ILE A 154 6.16 10.22 24.81
N ARG A 155 5.22 9.52 24.19
CA ARG A 155 3.82 9.94 24.08
C ARG A 155 3.11 10.02 25.42
N SER A 156 3.43 9.10 26.34
CA SER A 156 2.90 9.16 27.71
C SER A 156 3.40 10.40 28.46
N GLU A 157 4.71 10.67 28.37
CA GLU A 157 5.33 11.86 28.98
C GLU A 157 4.81 13.15 28.36
N LEU A 158 4.67 13.18 27.04
CA LEU A 158 4.13 14.33 26.30
C LEU A 158 2.70 14.68 26.78
N ARG A 159 1.84 13.66 26.89
CA ARG A 159 0.47 13.82 27.37
C ARG A 159 0.44 14.44 28.77
N VAL A 160 1.24 13.89 29.69
CA VAL A 160 1.35 14.41 31.07
C VAL A 160 1.89 15.85 31.09
N ALA A 161 2.89 16.17 30.25
CA ALA A 161 3.45 17.52 30.15
C ALA A 161 2.42 18.51 29.61
N GLN A 162 1.68 18.14 28.58
CA GLN A 162 0.61 18.97 28.00
C GLN A 162 -0.53 19.21 29.00
N GLU A 163 -0.98 18.18 29.72
CA GLU A 163 -2.02 18.32 30.75
C GLU A 163 -1.59 19.27 31.87
N ARG A 164 -0.35 19.17 32.33
CA ARG A 164 0.20 20.09 33.36
C ARG A 164 0.27 21.53 32.87
N LEU A 165 0.75 21.73 31.64
CA LEU A 165 0.84 23.05 31.01
C LEU A 165 -0.54 23.66 30.83
N LEU A 166 -1.51 22.95 30.27
CA LEU A 166 -2.86 23.40 30.05
C LEU A 166 -3.55 23.73 31.39
N SER A 167 -3.40 22.90 32.42
CA SER A 167 -3.93 23.18 33.76
C SER A 167 -3.33 24.45 34.41
N THR A 168 -2.04 24.70 34.16
CA THR A 168 -1.38 25.90 34.65
C THR A 168 -1.90 27.17 33.94
N LEU A 169 -2.04 27.07 32.61
CA LEU A 169 -2.58 28.17 31.80
C LEU A 169 -4.06 28.41 32.09
N ASP A 170 -4.86 27.37 32.25
CA ASP A 170 -6.28 27.51 32.60
C ASP A 170 -6.47 28.27 33.93
N ARG A 171 -5.71 27.90 34.96
CA ARG A 171 -5.71 28.63 36.22
C ARG A 171 -5.29 30.10 36.04
N LEU A 172 -4.33 30.36 35.16
CA LEU A 172 -3.82 31.71 34.90
C LEU A 172 -4.87 32.59 34.20
N VAL A 173 -5.53 32.08 33.15
CA VAL A 173 -6.54 32.85 32.39
C VAL A 173 -7.81 33.14 33.20
N HIS A 174 -8.08 32.35 34.24
CA HIS A 174 -9.21 32.56 35.15
C HIS A 174 -8.84 33.33 36.42
N SER A 175 -7.54 33.66 36.65
CA SER A 175 -7.11 34.44 37.81
C SER A 175 -7.59 35.88 37.72
N GLY A 176 -7.91 36.45 38.87
CA GLY A 176 -8.32 37.88 38.98
C GLY A 176 -7.27 38.88 38.48
N ASP A 177 -5.99 38.48 38.53
CA ASP A 177 -4.86 39.33 38.15
C ASP A 177 -4.62 39.39 36.64
N VAL A 178 -5.03 38.38 35.89
CA VAL A 178 -4.75 38.26 34.44
C VAL A 178 -6.00 38.43 33.59
N LYS A 179 -7.13 37.88 34.04
CA LYS A 179 -8.41 37.89 33.31
C LYS A 179 -8.83 39.27 32.77
N PRO A 180 -8.68 40.42 33.49
CA PRO A 180 -9.06 41.73 32.94
C PRO A 180 -8.26 42.19 31.72
N TYR A 181 -7.06 41.64 31.51
CA TYR A 181 -6.15 42.00 30.41
C TYR A 181 -6.31 41.14 29.17
N LEU A 182 -7.05 40.03 29.29
CA LEU A 182 -7.26 39.11 28.17
C LEU A 182 -8.30 39.65 27.20
N GLN A 183 -8.09 39.34 25.90
CA GLN A 183 -9.12 39.55 24.89
C GLN A 183 -10.24 38.50 25.07
N GLU A 184 -9.87 37.28 25.36
CA GLU A 184 -10.72 36.13 25.67
C GLU A 184 -10.03 35.26 26.73
N ALA A 185 -10.80 34.70 27.66
CA ALA A 185 -10.26 33.80 28.69
C ALA A 185 -10.10 32.37 28.14
N LEU A 186 -9.21 32.19 27.16
CA LEU A 186 -8.89 30.91 26.54
C LEU A 186 -7.39 30.74 26.33
N VAL A 187 -6.97 29.50 26.16
CA VAL A 187 -5.62 29.14 25.76
C VAL A 187 -5.63 28.76 24.27
N THR A 188 -4.66 29.24 23.52
CA THR A 188 -4.49 28.92 22.11
C THR A 188 -3.06 28.52 21.81
N GLN A 189 -2.80 28.02 20.58
CA GLN A 189 -1.46 27.65 20.14
C GLN A 189 -1.00 28.58 19.02
N ARG A 190 0.23 29.10 19.10
CA ARG A 190 0.89 29.89 18.07
C ARG A 190 2.33 29.42 17.93
N GLN A 191 2.76 29.16 16.70
CA GLN A 191 4.13 28.71 16.40
C GLN A 191 4.60 27.52 17.26
N GLY A 192 3.70 26.57 17.56
CA GLY A 192 4.00 25.41 18.39
C GLY A 192 4.11 25.73 19.91
N ARG A 193 3.65 26.89 20.35
CA ARG A 193 3.63 27.33 21.76
C ARG A 193 2.21 27.56 22.26
N TYR A 194 1.93 27.15 23.47
CA TYR A 194 0.68 27.50 24.15
C TYR A 194 0.78 28.89 24.71
N VAL A 195 -0.14 29.76 24.31
CA VAL A 195 -0.15 31.19 24.55
C VAL A 195 -1.54 31.66 25.00
N ILE A 196 -1.61 32.86 25.58
CA ILE A 196 -2.87 33.52 25.95
C ILE A 196 -3.07 34.78 25.12
N PRO A 197 -4.31 35.10 24.69
CA PRO A 197 -4.62 36.31 23.92
C PRO A 197 -4.81 37.52 24.85
N VAL A 198 -3.89 38.47 24.81
CA VAL A 198 -3.86 39.67 25.60
C VAL A 198 -4.21 40.86 24.72
N ARG A 199 -5.02 41.83 25.23
CA ARG A 199 -5.29 43.07 24.54
C ARG A 199 -4.01 43.88 24.37
N ALA A 200 -3.77 44.44 23.20
CA ALA A 200 -2.53 45.13 22.88
C ALA A 200 -2.23 46.31 23.85
N GLU A 201 -3.29 47.00 24.34
CA GLU A 201 -3.19 48.09 25.32
C GLU A 201 -2.67 47.64 26.70
N HIS A 202 -2.74 46.32 26.99
CA HIS A 202 -2.30 45.73 28.25
C HIS A 202 -1.00 44.95 28.14
N LYS A 203 -0.22 45.18 27.08
CA LYS A 203 1.06 44.50 26.81
C LYS A 203 2.01 44.45 28.01
N GLY A 204 2.06 45.52 28.82
CA GLY A 204 2.96 45.61 29.97
C GLY A 204 2.45 44.98 31.26
N ASN A 205 1.21 44.48 31.30
CA ASN A 205 0.58 43.96 32.51
C ASN A 205 0.82 42.46 32.73
N ILE A 206 1.33 41.76 31.70
CA ILE A 206 1.61 40.34 31.77
C ILE A 206 3.07 40.11 31.34
N ASP A 207 3.88 39.60 32.26
CA ASP A 207 5.24 39.22 31.97
C ASP A 207 5.27 37.97 31.05
N GLY A 208 5.78 38.11 29.84
CA GLY A 208 5.78 37.05 28.88
C GLY A 208 6.47 37.35 27.54
N ILE A 209 6.55 36.37 26.70
CA ILE A 209 7.13 36.44 25.35
C ILE A 209 5.98 36.55 24.34
N ILE A 210 6.04 37.56 23.47
CA ILE A 210 5.08 37.73 22.38
C ILE A 210 5.51 36.83 21.23
N HIS A 211 4.64 35.88 20.82
CA HIS A 211 4.88 35.00 19.70
C HIS A 211 4.17 35.42 18.43
N ASP A 212 3.02 36.10 18.56
CA ASP A 212 2.21 36.49 17.42
C ASP A 212 1.32 37.68 17.75
N GLN A 213 0.73 38.30 16.73
CA GLN A 213 -0.21 39.40 16.82
C GLN A 213 -1.38 39.17 15.85
N SER A 214 -2.60 39.55 16.26
CA SER A 214 -3.76 39.51 15.36
C SER A 214 -3.58 40.47 14.16
N ALA A 215 -4.23 40.18 13.04
CA ALA A 215 -4.14 40.97 11.81
C ALA A 215 -4.54 42.45 12.04
N SER A 216 -5.45 42.74 12.98
CA SER A 216 -5.84 44.10 13.37
C SER A 216 -4.86 44.76 14.33
N GLY A 217 -3.89 44.05 14.86
CA GLY A 217 -2.99 44.54 15.91
C GLY A 217 -3.60 44.62 17.31
N ALA A 218 -4.88 44.34 17.47
CA ALA A 218 -5.61 44.53 18.73
C ALA A 218 -5.33 43.44 19.78
N THR A 219 -4.82 42.29 19.39
CA THR A 219 -4.54 41.15 20.27
C THR A 219 -3.10 40.70 20.11
N LEU A 220 -2.40 40.50 21.21
CA LEU A 220 -1.07 39.90 21.29
C LEU A 220 -1.19 38.50 21.87
N PHE A 221 -0.51 37.55 21.24
CA PHE A 221 -0.43 36.17 21.74
C PHE A 221 0.85 36.02 22.55
N ILE A 222 0.66 36.01 23.89
CA ILE A 222 1.76 36.03 24.85
C ILE A 222 1.93 34.65 25.50
N GLU A 223 3.17 34.17 25.55
CA GLU A 223 3.59 33.08 26.42
C GLU A 223 4.00 33.61 27.75
N PRO A 224 3.24 33.38 28.83
CA PRO A 224 3.59 33.88 30.16
C PRO A 224 4.91 33.26 30.66
N LEU A 225 5.78 34.03 31.29
CA LEU A 225 7.06 33.58 31.83
C LEU A 225 6.92 32.34 32.73
N LYS A 226 5.81 32.24 33.48
CA LYS A 226 5.50 31.12 34.38
C LYS A 226 5.38 29.76 33.68
N VAL A 227 5.11 29.74 32.36
CA VAL A 227 4.90 28.48 31.59
C VAL A 227 5.97 28.22 30.51
N VAL A 228 6.95 29.11 30.35
CA VAL A 228 8.02 28.95 29.34
C VAL A 228 8.74 27.62 29.47
N GLN A 229 9.10 27.22 30.70
CA GLN A 229 9.78 25.93 30.93
C GLN A 229 8.88 24.77 30.59
N GLN A 230 7.58 24.81 30.88
CA GLN A 230 6.63 23.76 30.55
C GLN A 230 6.41 23.66 29.03
N ASN A 231 6.28 24.81 28.34
CA ASN A 231 6.23 24.85 26.89
C ASN A 231 7.51 24.27 26.24
N ASN A 232 8.69 24.59 26.83
CA ASN A 232 9.95 24.01 26.34
C ASN A 232 9.97 22.48 26.50
N ALA A 233 9.52 21.95 27.64
CA ALA A 233 9.46 20.51 27.88
C ALA A 233 8.48 19.81 26.91
N VAL A 234 7.30 20.40 26.64
CA VAL A 234 6.38 19.89 25.64
C VAL A 234 7.04 19.86 24.26
N ARG A 235 7.67 20.96 23.84
CA ARG A 235 8.32 21.05 22.53
C ARG A 235 9.47 20.06 22.37
N GLU A 236 10.25 19.84 23.42
CA GLU A 236 11.32 18.85 23.43
C GLU A 236 10.75 17.43 23.22
N LEU A 237 9.67 17.08 23.91
CA LEU A 237 9.01 15.78 23.77
C LEU A 237 8.38 15.60 22.37
N GLU A 238 7.79 16.65 21.79
CA GLU A 238 7.29 16.63 20.41
C GLU A 238 8.42 16.32 19.40
N LEU A 239 9.58 16.99 19.56
CA LEU A 239 10.75 16.73 18.71
C LEU A 239 11.32 15.30 18.88
N GLN A 240 11.28 14.78 20.13
CA GLN A 240 11.67 13.39 20.39
C GLN A 240 10.69 12.42 19.72
N GLU A 241 9.38 12.68 19.76
CA GLU A 241 8.36 11.90 19.08
C GLU A 241 8.57 11.90 17.57
N GLU A 242 8.73 13.07 16.96
CA GLU A 242 9.01 13.19 15.51
C GLU A 242 10.24 12.38 15.08
N LYS A 243 11.31 12.45 15.88
CA LYS A 243 12.55 11.72 15.64
C LYS A 243 12.35 10.20 15.74
N GLU A 244 11.65 9.76 16.77
CA GLU A 244 11.38 8.33 16.99
C GLU A 244 10.45 7.75 15.92
N VAL A 245 9.38 8.47 15.56
CA VAL A 245 8.49 8.11 14.44
C VAL A 245 9.29 7.97 13.15
N ARG A 246 10.17 8.94 12.86
CA ARG A 246 11.02 8.87 11.66
C ARG A 246 11.95 7.67 11.68
N ARG A 247 12.51 7.32 12.86
CA ARG A 247 13.36 6.14 13.03
C ARG A 247 12.59 4.86 12.71
N ILE A 248 11.38 4.71 13.26
CA ILE A 248 10.50 3.55 13.00
C ILE A 248 10.16 3.43 11.51
N LEU A 249 9.77 4.54 10.88
CA LEU A 249 9.45 4.54 9.45
C LEU A 249 10.67 4.19 8.58
N LEU A 250 11.86 4.63 8.97
CA LEU A 250 13.11 4.26 8.27
C LEU A 250 13.39 2.76 8.40
N GLU A 251 13.22 2.18 9.57
CA GLU A 251 13.40 0.73 9.79
C GLU A 251 12.44 -0.09 8.94
N LEU A 252 11.16 0.30 8.89
CA LEU A 252 10.18 -0.33 8.01
C LEU A 252 10.55 -0.18 6.53
N SER A 253 11.06 0.99 6.14
CA SER A 253 11.51 1.22 4.76
C SER A 253 12.70 0.35 4.38
N ILE A 254 13.64 0.12 5.31
CA ILE A 254 14.77 -0.80 5.12
C ILE A 254 14.26 -2.24 4.97
N ALA A 255 13.34 -2.69 5.82
CA ALA A 255 12.76 -4.03 5.71
C ALA A 255 12.04 -4.25 4.37
N VAL A 256 11.36 -3.23 3.86
CA VAL A 256 10.77 -3.25 2.50
C VAL A 256 11.85 -3.35 1.42
N ALA A 257 12.95 -2.60 1.56
CA ALA A 257 14.04 -2.61 0.59
C ALA A 257 14.76 -3.97 0.53
N GLU A 258 14.94 -4.63 1.67
CA GLU A 258 15.53 -5.97 1.75
C GLU A 258 14.73 -7.02 0.98
N GLU A 259 13.41 -6.89 0.95
CA GLU A 259 12.49 -7.78 0.24
C GLU A 259 12.11 -7.29 -1.17
N ALA A 260 12.70 -6.20 -1.66
CA ALA A 260 12.30 -5.52 -2.90
C ALA A 260 12.27 -6.44 -4.14
N ILE A 261 13.19 -7.41 -4.24
CA ILE A 261 13.23 -8.38 -5.35
C ILE A 261 11.95 -9.21 -5.38
N TYR A 262 11.51 -9.72 -4.22
CA TYR A 262 10.29 -10.54 -4.12
C TYR A 262 9.03 -9.68 -4.34
N LEU A 263 9.02 -8.46 -3.82
CA LEU A 263 7.92 -7.51 -3.98
C LEU A 263 7.75 -7.09 -5.45
N ARG A 264 8.83 -6.86 -6.19
CA ARG A 264 8.80 -6.61 -7.65
C ARG A 264 8.25 -7.81 -8.40
N ARG A 265 8.71 -9.02 -8.06
CA ARG A 265 8.19 -10.25 -8.67
C ARG A 265 6.70 -10.42 -8.40
N ASN A 266 6.25 -10.18 -7.17
CA ASN A 266 4.83 -10.22 -6.82
C ASN A 266 4.01 -9.23 -7.66
N THR A 267 4.49 -7.98 -7.78
CA THR A 267 3.84 -6.95 -8.61
C THR A 267 3.73 -7.40 -10.06
N GLN A 268 4.77 -8.03 -10.61
CA GLN A 268 4.77 -8.56 -11.98
C GLN A 268 3.75 -9.69 -12.14
N VAL A 269 3.76 -10.69 -11.25
CA VAL A 269 2.81 -11.81 -11.30
C VAL A 269 1.36 -11.34 -11.16
N LEU A 270 1.12 -10.37 -10.27
CA LEU A 270 -0.21 -9.75 -10.13
C LEU A 270 -0.64 -9.01 -11.39
N ALA A 271 0.30 -8.36 -12.08
CA ALA A 271 0.01 -7.69 -13.35
C ALA A 271 -0.36 -8.69 -14.46
N GLU A 272 0.35 -9.81 -14.55
CA GLU A 272 0.07 -10.89 -15.51
C GLU A 272 -1.27 -11.57 -15.23
N LEU A 273 -1.54 -11.94 -13.98
CA LEU A 273 -2.84 -12.49 -13.57
C LEU A 273 -3.98 -11.48 -13.83
N GLY A 274 -3.73 -10.21 -13.51
CA GLY A 274 -4.67 -9.11 -13.77
C GLY A 274 -4.99 -8.95 -15.25
N LEU A 275 -3.98 -9.08 -16.13
CA LEU A 275 -4.17 -8.99 -17.58
C LEU A 275 -5.10 -10.12 -18.10
N HIS A 276 -4.88 -11.39 -17.70
CA HIS A 276 -5.73 -12.50 -18.11
C HIS A 276 -7.17 -12.34 -17.63
N LEU A 277 -7.39 -11.81 -16.42
CA LEU A 277 -8.72 -11.50 -15.92
C LEU A 277 -9.37 -10.33 -16.68
N CYS A 278 -8.62 -9.29 -17.04
CA CYS A 278 -9.13 -8.19 -17.85
C CYS A 278 -9.55 -8.65 -19.26
N GLN A 279 -8.73 -9.47 -19.90
CA GLN A 279 -9.06 -10.09 -21.19
C GLN A 279 -10.36 -10.91 -21.10
N SER A 280 -10.54 -11.63 -20.00
CA SER A 280 -11.72 -12.44 -19.73
C SER A 280 -12.98 -11.59 -19.45
N GLN A 281 -12.83 -10.48 -18.76
CA GLN A 281 -13.94 -9.52 -18.54
C GLN A 281 -14.40 -8.87 -19.85
N VAL A 282 -13.46 -8.51 -20.74
CA VAL A 282 -13.79 -8.00 -22.08
C VAL A 282 -14.59 -9.06 -22.86
N ARG A 283 -14.17 -10.33 -22.82
CA ARG A 283 -14.87 -11.45 -23.46
C ARG A 283 -16.29 -11.65 -22.89
N LEU A 284 -16.46 -11.63 -21.57
CA LEU A 284 -17.77 -11.74 -20.91
C LEU A 284 -18.74 -10.63 -21.33
N ARG A 285 -18.25 -9.42 -21.51
CA ARG A 285 -19.06 -8.29 -21.98
C ARG A 285 -19.32 -8.32 -23.47
N ALA A 286 -18.36 -8.78 -24.29
CA ALA A 286 -18.53 -8.96 -25.73
C ALA A 286 -19.41 -10.17 -26.08
N GLY A 287 -19.36 -11.25 -25.31
CA GLY A 287 -20.11 -12.49 -25.51
C GLY A 287 -21.61 -12.37 -25.18
N ARG A 288 -22.10 -11.19 -24.83
CA ARG A 288 -23.55 -10.88 -24.89
C ARG A 288 -24.06 -10.70 -26.33
N HIS A 289 -23.17 -10.84 -27.34
CA HIS A 289 -23.51 -11.01 -28.74
C HIS A 289 -23.04 -12.39 -29.20
N PRO A 290 -23.93 -13.28 -29.70
CA PRO A 290 -23.57 -14.63 -30.10
C PRO A 290 -22.81 -14.60 -31.43
N ALA A 291 -21.52 -14.85 -31.38
CA ALA A 291 -20.72 -15.22 -32.55
C ALA A 291 -19.89 -16.46 -32.19
N GLY A 292 -20.33 -17.63 -32.67
CA GLY A 292 -19.60 -18.84 -32.99
C GLY A 292 -18.53 -19.34 -32.02
N ASP A 293 -18.94 -20.13 -31.04
CA ASP A 293 -18.07 -20.77 -30.03
C ASP A 293 -17.44 -22.12 -30.48
N ASP A 294 -17.28 -22.39 -31.79
CA ASP A 294 -17.02 -23.78 -32.26
C ASP A 294 -15.57 -24.21 -32.45
N HIS A 295 -14.54 -23.39 -32.13
CA HIS A 295 -13.15 -23.79 -32.38
C HIS A 295 -12.15 -23.42 -31.28
N LEU A 296 -12.37 -23.85 -30.04
CA LEU A 296 -11.30 -23.96 -29.06
C LEU A 296 -10.91 -25.43 -28.90
N PRO A 297 -9.63 -25.81 -29.03
CA PRO A 297 -9.23 -27.20 -28.83
C PRO A 297 -9.53 -27.61 -27.39
N ALA A 298 -10.34 -28.62 -27.23
CA ALA A 298 -10.57 -29.29 -25.95
C ALA A 298 -9.22 -29.64 -25.32
N ALA A 299 -8.98 -29.23 -24.07
CA ALA A 299 -7.82 -29.63 -23.31
C ALA A 299 -7.81 -31.18 -23.23
N GLN A 300 -7.00 -31.81 -24.06
CA GLN A 300 -6.78 -33.25 -23.95
C GLN A 300 -6.04 -33.49 -22.63
N SER A 301 -6.75 -34.00 -21.65
CA SER A 301 -6.17 -34.62 -20.46
C SER A 301 -5.28 -35.79 -20.95
N ARG A 302 -3.97 -35.56 -21.01
CA ARG A 302 -2.99 -36.64 -21.18
C ARG A 302 -3.04 -37.49 -19.92
N ARG A 303 -3.80 -38.60 -20.00
CA ARG A 303 -3.64 -39.70 -19.04
C ARG A 303 -2.20 -40.22 -19.20
N PRO A 304 -1.47 -40.44 -18.10
CA PRO A 304 -0.15 -41.09 -18.20
C PRO A 304 -0.33 -42.46 -18.77
N ASN A 305 0.33 -42.71 -19.90
CA ASN A 305 0.39 -43.99 -20.60
C ASN A 305 1.20 -44.99 -19.74
N THR A 306 0.51 -45.88 -19.03
CA THR A 306 1.13 -47.03 -18.35
C THR A 306 1.52 -48.07 -19.41
N ALA A 307 2.62 -47.78 -20.12
CA ALA A 307 3.24 -48.78 -20.98
C ALA A 307 3.97 -49.81 -20.11
N SER A 308 3.46 -51.03 -20.21
CA SER A 308 3.98 -52.26 -19.62
C SER A 308 5.51 -52.38 -19.80
N ARG A 309 6.24 -52.43 -18.69
CA ARG A 309 7.62 -52.93 -18.66
C ARG A 309 7.59 -54.44 -18.95
N ARG A 310 7.82 -54.82 -20.19
CA ARG A 310 8.28 -56.19 -20.50
C ARG A 310 9.71 -56.32 -20.00
N ARG A 311 9.93 -57.24 -19.06
CA ARG A 311 11.25 -57.68 -18.58
C ARG A 311 11.91 -58.46 -19.72
N ASN A 312 12.97 -57.90 -20.31
CA ASN A 312 13.92 -58.69 -21.11
C ASN A 312 14.87 -59.37 -20.12
N VAL A 313 14.70 -60.67 -20.00
CA VAL A 313 15.63 -61.59 -19.34
C VAL A 313 16.71 -61.90 -20.34
N PHE A 314 17.95 -61.46 -20.14
CA PHE A 314 19.14 -62.00 -20.88
C PHE A 314 19.64 -63.22 -20.14
N PRO A 315 19.98 -64.34 -20.86
CA PRO A 315 20.60 -65.51 -20.26
C PRO A 315 22.08 -65.27 -20.02
N ILE A 316 22.55 -65.64 -18.84
CA ILE A 316 23.97 -65.74 -18.45
C ILE A 316 24.53 -67.01 -18.99
N PRO A 317 25.69 -67.05 -19.70
CA PRO A 317 26.40 -68.29 -19.99
C PRO A 317 27.19 -68.77 -18.77
N ALA A 318 27.04 -70.04 -18.42
CA ALA A 318 27.85 -70.74 -17.42
C ALA A 318 29.06 -71.42 -18.08
N PRO A 319 29.97 -71.99 -17.26
CA PRO A 319 31.39 -71.69 -17.13
C PRO A 319 32.31 -72.24 -18.16
#